data_5dce4982ae88920526a7a618d24b165f
#
_entry.id   5dce4982ae88920526a7a618d24b165f
#
_cell.length_a   1.000
_cell.length_b   1.000
_cell.length_c   1.000
_cell.angle_alpha   90.00
_cell.angle_beta   90.00
_cell.angle_gamma   90.00
#
_symmetry.space_group_name_H-M   'P 1'
#
loop_
_entity.id
_entity.type
_entity.pdbx_description
1 polymer ?
#
loop_
_entity_poly.entity_id
_entity_poly.type
_entity_poly.pdbx_seq_one_letter_code
_entity_poly.pdbx_strand_id
1 'polypeptide(L)'
;MTAIDERRWSDLAGFLHDDFSCRYVHTGETFDRASWIRLNAEYPGFEHLRVEELVGDGDHAACRSHVTGRGDDGVDHFECATFVRVRDGLIASMTEVWTDVSQIPPAGTRPGL
;
A
#
# COMPACT_ATOMS: atom_id res chain seq x y z
N MET A 1 -4.51 -6.90 4.10
CA MET A 1 -4.69 -5.46 4.37
C MET A 1 -5.43 -5.16 5.68
N THR A 2 -6.33 -6.03 6.10
CA THR A 2 -7.00 -5.89 7.40
C THR A 2 -6.01 -5.82 8.57
N ALA A 3 -4.94 -6.63 8.53
CA ALA A 3 -3.91 -6.61 9.56
C ALA A 3 -3.23 -5.24 9.68
N ILE A 4 -3.02 -4.53 8.55
CA ILE A 4 -2.44 -3.20 8.55
C ILE A 4 -3.42 -2.19 9.13
N ASP A 5 -4.67 -2.21 8.70
CA ASP A 5 -5.71 -1.30 9.19
C ASP A 5 -5.88 -1.44 10.71
N GLU A 6 -5.87 -2.67 11.21
CA GLU A 6 -6.02 -2.96 12.62
C GLU A 6 -4.70 -2.89 13.41
N ARG A 7 -3.61 -2.54 12.76
CA ARG A 7 -2.26 -2.43 13.35
C ARG A 7 -1.77 -3.74 13.98
N ARG A 8 -2.15 -4.89 13.39
CA ARG A 8 -1.69 -6.20 13.85
C ARG A 8 -0.35 -6.56 13.21
N TRP A 9 0.69 -5.83 13.59
CA TRP A 9 2.02 -5.94 12.96
C TRP A 9 2.67 -7.31 13.15
N SER A 10 2.45 -7.94 14.29
CA SER A 10 2.97 -9.29 14.54
C SER A 10 2.29 -10.33 13.64
N ASP A 11 1.01 -10.13 13.30
CA ASP A 11 0.29 -11.01 12.40
C ASP A 11 0.74 -10.80 10.95
N LEU A 12 1.12 -9.58 10.60
CA LEU A 12 1.55 -9.24 9.25
C LEU A 12 2.72 -10.12 8.80
N ALA A 13 3.68 -10.38 9.69
CA ALA A 13 4.84 -11.23 9.38
C ALA A 13 4.43 -12.63 8.92
N GLY A 14 3.32 -13.17 9.46
CA GLY A 14 2.83 -14.50 9.12
C GLY A 14 2.27 -14.61 7.70
N PHE A 15 1.96 -13.51 7.03
CA PHE A 15 1.47 -13.50 5.65
C PHE A 15 2.59 -13.40 4.63
N LEU A 16 3.81 -13.08 5.05
CA LEU A 16 4.92 -12.77 4.17
C LEU A 16 5.93 -13.91 4.12
N HIS A 17 6.39 -14.24 2.91
CA HIS A 17 7.44 -15.22 2.72
C HIS A 17 8.77 -14.70 3.31
N ASP A 18 9.67 -15.62 3.70
CA ASP A 18 10.98 -15.24 4.22
C ASP A 18 11.78 -14.40 3.22
N ASP A 19 11.61 -14.67 1.93
CA ASP A 19 12.28 -13.97 0.84
C ASP A 19 11.50 -12.75 0.35
N PHE A 20 10.49 -12.31 1.09
CA PHE A 20 9.62 -11.20 0.69
C PHE A 20 10.43 -9.97 0.30
N SER A 21 10.00 -9.34 -0.81
CA SER A 21 10.48 -8.01 -1.18
C SER A 21 9.30 -7.15 -1.62
N CYS A 22 9.38 -5.87 -1.32
CA CYS A 22 8.40 -4.88 -1.75
C CYS A 22 9.12 -3.73 -2.45
N ARG A 23 8.61 -3.35 -3.61
CA ARG A 23 9.12 -2.19 -4.34
C ARG A 23 8.09 -1.07 -4.30
N TYR A 24 8.54 0.12 -3.93
CA TYR A 24 7.77 1.35 -4.04
C TYR A 24 8.16 2.08 -5.31
N VAL A 25 7.25 2.11 -6.29
CA VAL A 25 7.54 2.71 -7.60
C VAL A 25 7.74 4.22 -7.48
N HIS A 26 6.95 4.87 -6.65
CA HIS A 26 6.96 6.34 -6.51
C HIS A 26 8.25 6.89 -5.87
N THR A 27 8.98 6.08 -5.11
CA THR A 27 10.26 6.49 -4.51
C THR A 27 11.45 5.74 -5.05
N GLY A 28 11.23 4.61 -5.72
CA GLY A 28 12.29 3.71 -6.18
C GLY A 28 12.88 2.83 -5.09
N GLU A 29 12.30 2.86 -3.88
CA GLU A 29 12.80 2.08 -2.76
C GLU A 29 12.41 0.61 -2.86
N THR A 30 13.25 -0.25 -2.29
CA THR A 30 12.96 -1.68 -2.14
C THR A 30 13.14 -2.07 -0.69
N PHE A 31 12.21 -2.85 -0.17
CA PHE A 31 12.19 -3.28 1.23
C PHE A 31 12.22 -4.80 1.30
N ASP A 32 12.92 -5.33 2.30
CA ASP A 32 12.77 -6.73 2.69
C ASP A 32 11.60 -6.88 3.69
N ARG A 33 11.36 -8.09 4.15
CA ARG A 33 10.25 -8.39 5.06
C ARG A 33 10.31 -7.53 6.33
N ALA A 34 11.44 -7.51 6.99
CA ALA A 34 11.59 -6.79 8.26
C ALA A 34 11.48 -5.28 8.09
N SER A 35 12.13 -4.72 7.07
CA SER A 35 12.11 -3.28 6.85
C SER A 35 10.74 -2.78 6.39
N TRP A 36 10.01 -3.58 5.59
CA TRP A 36 8.66 -3.19 5.16
C TRP A 36 7.68 -3.21 6.33
N ILE A 37 7.74 -4.23 7.19
CA ILE A 37 6.89 -4.28 8.39
C ILE A 37 7.20 -3.10 9.30
N ARG A 38 8.48 -2.78 9.50
CA ARG A 38 8.89 -1.64 10.32
C ARG A 38 8.38 -0.33 9.74
N LEU A 39 8.50 -0.14 8.43
CA LEU A 39 8.00 1.07 7.78
C LEU A 39 6.52 1.27 8.06
N ASN A 40 5.72 0.21 7.93
CA ASN A 40 4.29 0.29 8.17
C ASN A 40 3.97 0.54 9.67
N ALA A 41 4.67 -0.15 10.56
CA ALA A 41 4.45 -0.03 12.00
C ALA A 41 4.83 1.34 12.55
N GLU A 42 5.87 1.95 11.98
CA GLU A 42 6.43 3.21 12.48
C GLU A 42 5.99 4.43 11.65
N TYR A 43 5.15 4.24 10.62
CA TYR A 43 4.74 5.33 9.75
C TYR A 43 3.96 6.38 10.55
N PRO A 44 4.43 7.65 10.56
CA PRO A 44 3.81 8.68 11.39
C PRO A 44 2.42 9.07 10.86
N GLY A 45 1.47 9.18 11.77
CA GLY A 45 0.14 9.69 11.43
C GLY A 45 -0.79 8.73 10.72
N PHE A 46 -0.40 7.47 10.48
CA PHE A 46 -1.30 6.50 9.85
C PHE A 46 -2.59 6.35 10.66
N GLU A 47 -3.73 6.39 9.98
CA GLU A 47 -5.04 6.20 10.61
C GLU A 47 -5.75 4.95 10.11
N HIS A 48 -6.08 4.87 8.81
CA HIS A 48 -6.86 3.78 8.25
C HIS A 48 -6.38 3.34 6.88
N LEU A 49 -6.58 2.06 6.58
CA LEU A 49 -6.41 1.49 5.25
C LEU A 49 -7.67 0.69 4.91
N ARG A 50 -8.31 1.02 3.80
CA ARG A 50 -9.50 0.31 3.33
C ARG A 50 -9.27 -0.19 1.91
N VAL A 51 -9.43 -1.50 1.70
CA VAL A 51 -9.36 -2.07 0.36
C VAL A 51 -10.66 -1.74 -0.37
N GLU A 52 -10.55 -1.09 -1.52
CA GLU A 52 -11.69 -0.67 -2.32
C GLU A 52 -11.94 -1.61 -3.50
N GLU A 53 -10.89 -2.27 -3.96
CA GLU A 53 -10.96 -3.14 -5.12
C GLU A 53 -9.92 -4.23 -4.99
N LEU A 54 -10.32 -5.48 -5.29
CA LEU A 54 -9.42 -6.62 -5.23
C LEU A 54 -9.69 -7.55 -6.40
N VAL A 55 -8.65 -7.89 -7.14
CA VAL A 55 -8.69 -8.88 -8.20
C VAL A 55 -7.56 -9.87 -8.00
N GLY A 56 -7.78 -11.13 -8.38
CA GLY A 56 -6.74 -12.14 -8.24
C GLY A 56 -7.02 -13.35 -9.10
N ASP A 57 -5.94 -14.03 -9.50
CA ASP A 57 -5.98 -15.24 -10.28
C ASP A 57 -4.73 -16.07 -9.99
N GLY A 58 -4.92 -17.25 -9.36
CA GLY A 58 -3.82 -18.12 -9.00
C GLY A 58 -2.85 -17.46 -8.03
N ASP A 59 -1.60 -17.32 -8.47
CA ASP A 59 -0.51 -16.79 -7.64
C ASP A 59 -0.34 -15.26 -7.74
N HIS A 60 -1.26 -14.59 -8.44
CA HIS A 60 -1.19 -13.15 -8.65
C HIS A 60 -2.46 -12.50 -8.12
N ALA A 61 -2.31 -11.35 -7.49
CA ALA A 61 -3.43 -10.53 -7.06
C ALA A 61 -3.05 -9.06 -7.15
N ALA A 62 -4.07 -8.23 -7.28
CA ALA A 62 -3.89 -6.77 -7.23
C ALA A 62 -5.03 -6.18 -6.43
N CYS A 63 -4.74 -5.13 -5.66
CA CYS A 63 -5.77 -4.40 -4.96
C CYS A 63 -5.51 -2.90 -5.04
N ARG A 64 -6.60 -2.14 -4.88
CA ARG A 64 -6.53 -0.70 -4.72
C ARG A 64 -7.06 -0.36 -3.33
N SER A 65 -6.27 0.37 -2.57
CA SER A 65 -6.62 0.73 -1.20
C SER A 65 -6.66 2.24 -1.03
N HIS A 66 -7.59 2.70 -0.21
CA HIS A 66 -7.64 4.08 0.25
C HIS A 66 -6.99 4.14 1.62
N VAL A 67 -5.99 5.01 1.76
CA VAL A 67 -5.24 5.16 3.00
C VAL A 67 -5.41 6.58 3.51
N THR A 68 -5.67 6.72 4.79
CA THR A 68 -5.73 8.03 5.43
C THR A 68 -4.66 8.14 6.50
N GLY A 69 -4.12 9.33 6.64
CA GLY A 69 -3.17 9.67 7.67
C GLY A 69 -3.38 11.08 8.14
N ARG A 70 -2.90 11.37 9.33
CA ARG A 70 -3.00 12.71 9.91
C ARG A 70 -1.75 13.50 9.57
N GLY A 71 -1.94 14.57 8.81
CA GLY A 71 -0.87 15.52 8.49
C GLY A 71 -0.99 16.78 9.33
N ASP A 72 -0.15 17.78 9.01
CA ASP A 72 -0.10 19.06 9.74
C ASP A 72 -1.40 19.85 9.58
N ASP A 73 -2.04 19.74 8.42
CA ASP A 73 -3.23 20.51 8.06
C ASP A 73 -4.54 19.71 8.13
N GLY A 74 -4.52 18.53 8.77
CA GLY A 74 -5.69 17.69 8.92
C GLY A 74 -5.45 16.29 8.37
N VAL A 75 -6.48 15.67 7.77
CA VAL A 75 -6.41 14.31 7.26
C VAL A 75 -5.93 14.32 5.82
N ASP A 76 -4.86 13.58 5.56
CA ASP A 76 -4.35 13.34 4.22
C ASP A 76 -4.94 12.05 3.65
N HIS A 77 -5.22 12.05 2.36
CA HIS A 77 -5.79 10.91 1.65
C HIS A 77 -4.83 10.45 0.55
N PHE A 78 -4.65 9.15 0.49
CA PHE A 78 -3.78 8.51 -0.51
C PHE A 78 -4.51 7.33 -1.15
N GLU A 79 -4.14 7.02 -2.38
CA GLU A 79 -4.51 5.75 -3.02
C GLU A 79 -3.26 4.94 -3.27
N CYS A 80 -3.38 3.63 -3.08
CA CYS A 80 -2.29 2.70 -3.31
C CYS A 80 -2.77 1.54 -4.17
N ALA A 81 -2.08 1.32 -5.29
CA ALA A 81 -2.24 0.11 -6.06
C ALA A 81 -1.16 -0.87 -5.63
N THR A 82 -1.56 -2.06 -5.20
CA THR A 82 -0.67 -3.10 -4.70
C THR A 82 -0.80 -4.33 -5.58
N PHE A 83 0.34 -4.78 -6.13
CA PHE A 83 0.43 -5.98 -6.96
C PHE A 83 1.25 -7.01 -6.19
N VAL A 84 0.69 -8.21 -6.01
CA VAL A 84 1.34 -9.25 -5.21
C VAL A 84 1.54 -10.53 -6.02
N ARG A 85 2.61 -11.25 -5.67
CA ARG A 85 2.84 -12.64 -6.10
C ARG A 85 2.92 -13.50 -4.87
N VAL A 86 2.25 -14.65 -4.94
CA VAL A 86 2.18 -15.62 -3.84
C VAL A 86 3.03 -16.83 -4.20
N ARG A 87 3.78 -17.33 -3.23
CA ARG A 87 4.55 -18.56 -3.33
C ARG A 87 4.44 -19.31 -2.02
N ASP A 88 4.14 -20.60 -2.09
CA ASP A 88 3.97 -21.45 -0.90
C ASP A 88 2.90 -20.92 0.07
N GLY A 89 1.86 -20.30 -0.47
CA GLY A 89 0.77 -19.74 0.34
C GLY A 89 1.09 -18.42 1.03
N LEU A 90 2.26 -17.84 0.76
CA LEU A 90 2.71 -16.60 1.37
C LEU A 90 3.02 -15.55 0.30
N ILE A 91 2.90 -14.29 0.65
CA ILE A 91 3.25 -13.20 -0.26
C ILE A 91 4.77 -13.14 -0.41
N ALA A 92 5.26 -13.42 -1.62
CA ALA A 92 6.69 -13.46 -1.89
C ALA A 92 7.21 -12.14 -2.44
N SER A 93 6.41 -11.44 -3.25
CA SER A 93 6.81 -10.13 -3.76
C SER A 93 5.60 -9.21 -3.87
N MET A 94 5.88 -7.93 -3.76
CA MET A 94 4.85 -6.88 -3.81
C MET A 94 5.42 -5.66 -4.53
N THR A 95 4.58 -5.03 -5.33
CA THR A 95 4.89 -3.74 -5.93
C THR A 95 3.78 -2.79 -5.56
N GLU A 96 4.13 -1.63 -5.02
CA GLU A 96 3.15 -0.61 -4.64
C GLU A 96 3.37 0.68 -5.40
N VAL A 97 2.29 1.26 -5.88
CA VAL A 97 2.26 2.56 -6.53
C VAL A 97 1.33 3.45 -5.72
N TRP A 98 1.88 4.49 -5.13
CA TRP A 98 1.15 5.42 -4.28
C TRP A 98 0.91 6.74 -4.98
N THR A 99 -0.22 7.38 -4.66
CA THR A 99 -0.50 8.73 -5.13
C THR A 99 -1.33 9.49 -4.10
N ASP A 100 -1.16 10.80 -4.09
CA ASP A 100 -2.03 11.70 -3.32
C ASP A 100 -3.37 11.83 -4.02
N VAL A 101 -4.43 11.95 -3.23
CA VAL A 101 -5.79 12.17 -3.74
C VAL A 101 -6.08 13.68 -3.80
N SER A 102 -6.99 14.05 -4.69
CA SER A 102 -7.44 15.43 -4.86
C SER A 102 -6.40 16.35 -5.51
N GLN A 103 -5.57 15.77 -6.37
CA GLN A 103 -4.65 16.56 -7.18
C GLN A 103 -5.41 17.43 -8.18
N ILE A 104 -4.89 18.61 -8.45
CA ILE A 104 -5.49 19.54 -9.40
C ILE A 104 -4.95 19.24 -10.80
N PRO A 105 -5.81 18.97 -11.79
CA PRO A 105 -5.34 18.75 -13.16
C PRO A 105 -4.63 19.99 -13.71
N PRO A 106 -3.67 19.83 -14.60
CA PRO A 106 -3.02 20.97 -15.26
C PRO A 106 -4.05 21.86 -15.96
N ALA A 107 -3.85 23.18 -15.89
CA ALA A 107 -4.77 24.15 -16.48
C ALA A 107 -4.94 23.89 -17.98
N GLY A 108 -6.19 23.97 -18.46
CA GLY A 108 -6.52 23.82 -19.87
C GLY A 108 -6.58 22.38 -20.38
N THR A 109 -6.34 21.37 -19.52
CA THR A 109 -6.33 19.96 -19.94
C THR A 109 -7.66 19.25 -19.78
N ARG A 110 -8.65 19.91 -19.14
CA ARG A 110 -9.97 19.32 -18.88
C ARG A 110 -11.05 20.25 -19.41
N PRO A 111 -11.55 20.00 -20.65
CA PRO A 111 -12.61 20.83 -21.20
C PRO A 111 -13.89 20.72 -20.38
N GLY A 112 -14.57 21.83 -20.18
CA GLY A 112 -15.85 21.87 -19.47
C GLY A 112 -15.77 21.81 -17.95
N LEU A 113 -14.60 21.91 -17.41
CA LEU A 113 -14.41 21.93 -15.94
C LEU A 113 -14.00 23.29 -15.41
#